data_0a91368eafdbdaf71ced385d3253c1cc
#
_entry.id   0a91368eafdbdaf71ced385d3253c1cc
#
_cell.length_a   1.000
_cell.length_b   1.000
_cell.length_c   1.000
_cell.angle_alpha   90.00
_cell.angle_beta   90.00
_cell.angle_gamma   90.00
#
_symmetry.space_group_name_H-M   'P 1'
#
loop_
_entity.id
_entity.type
_entity.pdbx_description
1 polymer ?
#
loop_
_entity_poly.entity_id
_entity_poly.type
_entity_poly.pdbx_seq_one_letter_code
_entity_poly.pdbx_strand_id
1 'polypeptide(L)'
;EVYLYPLYVRPLTTLGKKNTQTFDETRIELYDHAKHALLDAGYRQISMRMFKRPDAQGTPGPVYCCQDDGMIGLGVGARSYTRGVHYSSEWAVGARGVRDIIDRWITKPDEAFGVAEYGYVLDADEQRRRWLILSLLSDDGLDLGAYRARFASTPTEDFPQLAELNGY
;
A
#
# COMPACT_ATOMS: atom_id res chain seq x y z
N GLU A 1 15.43 -8.14 -5.77
CA GLU A 1 13.98 -7.90 -5.64
C GLU A 1 13.46 -7.16 -6.85
N VAL A 2 12.25 -7.51 -7.28
CA VAL A 2 11.52 -6.84 -8.36
C VAL A 2 10.14 -6.45 -7.84
N TYR A 3 9.71 -5.24 -8.16
CA TYR A 3 8.37 -4.76 -7.83
C TYR A 3 7.58 -4.55 -9.12
N LEU A 4 6.47 -5.25 -9.24
CA LEU A 4 5.59 -5.22 -10.39
C LEU A 4 4.32 -4.44 -10.07
N TYR A 5 4.11 -3.33 -10.78
CA TYR A 5 2.95 -2.48 -10.58
C TYR A 5 2.12 -2.42 -11.86
N PRO A 6 0.85 -2.80 -11.84
CA PRO A 6 -0.05 -2.50 -12.94
C PRO A 6 -0.08 -0.99 -13.18
N LEU A 7 0.01 -0.57 -14.43
CA LEU A 7 0.01 0.84 -14.78
C LEU A 7 -1.29 1.53 -14.33
N TYR A 8 -1.17 2.50 -13.45
CA TYR A 8 -2.29 3.29 -12.98
C TYR A 8 -2.32 4.66 -13.66
N VAL A 9 -3.26 4.84 -14.57
CA VAL A 9 -3.41 6.08 -15.34
C VAL A 9 -4.29 7.06 -14.58
N ARG A 10 -3.73 8.20 -14.21
CA ARG A 10 -4.49 9.29 -13.55
C ARG A 10 -4.93 10.35 -14.55
N PRO A 11 -6.16 10.90 -14.42
CA PRO A 11 -6.73 11.85 -15.39
C PRO A 11 -5.86 13.07 -15.69
N LEU A 12 -5.15 13.60 -14.69
CA LEU A 12 -4.34 14.81 -14.82
C LEU A 12 -2.92 14.56 -15.35
N THR A 13 -2.52 13.31 -15.57
CA THR A 13 -1.23 12.98 -16.19
C THR A 13 -1.29 13.12 -17.70
N THR A 14 -0.14 13.24 -18.35
CA THR A 14 -0.07 13.28 -19.83
C THR A 14 -0.76 12.06 -20.46
N LEU A 15 -0.56 10.89 -19.89
CA LEU A 15 -1.19 9.65 -20.37
C LEU A 15 -2.70 9.67 -20.10
N GLY A 16 -3.12 10.12 -18.91
CA GLY A 16 -4.55 10.22 -18.56
C GLY A 16 -5.33 11.22 -19.41
N LYS A 17 -4.68 12.28 -19.89
CA LYS A 17 -5.28 13.23 -20.84
C LYS A 17 -5.49 12.65 -22.24
N LYS A 18 -4.70 11.63 -22.60
CA LYS A 18 -4.76 10.95 -23.90
C LYS A 18 -5.63 9.70 -23.87
N ASN A 19 -5.85 9.11 -22.70
CA ASN A 19 -6.58 7.86 -22.53
C ASN A 19 -7.67 8.02 -21.48
N THR A 20 -8.92 7.81 -21.87
CA THR A 20 -10.10 7.93 -21.01
C THR A 20 -10.51 6.60 -20.37
N GLN A 21 -9.84 5.48 -20.67
CA GLN A 21 -10.16 4.20 -20.08
C GLN A 21 -9.76 4.17 -18.61
N THR A 22 -10.72 3.93 -17.73
CA THR A 22 -10.54 3.87 -16.28
C THR A 22 -10.11 2.50 -15.78
N PHE A 23 -10.53 1.44 -16.45
CA PHE A 23 -10.16 0.06 -16.17
C PHE A 23 -9.92 -0.66 -17.49
N ASP A 24 -8.83 -1.40 -17.55
CA ASP A 24 -8.41 -2.11 -18.75
C ASP A 24 -7.99 -3.54 -18.36
N GLU A 25 -8.71 -4.53 -18.87
CA GLU A 25 -8.39 -5.94 -18.68
C GLU A 25 -6.97 -6.25 -19.16
N THR A 26 -6.50 -5.58 -20.19
CA THR A 26 -5.12 -5.69 -20.70
C THR A 26 -4.07 -5.44 -19.61
N ARG A 27 -4.36 -4.60 -18.61
CA ARG A 27 -3.41 -4.38 -17.49
C ARG A 27 -3.28 -5.60 -16.60
N ILE A 28 -4.36 -6.34 -16.41
CA ILE A 28 -4.36 -7.58 -15.64
C ILE A 28 -3.62 -8.64 -16.43
N GLU A 29 -3.88 -8.77 -17.73
CA GLU A 29 -3.19 -9.70 -18.61
C GLU A 29 -1.68 -9.43 -18.67
N LEU A 30 -1.28 -8.16 -18.81
CA LEU A 30 0.13 -7.77 -18.79
C LEU A 30 0.80 -8.03 -17.44
N TYR A 31 0.10 -7.76 -16.34
CA TYR A 31 0.59 -8.10 -15.01
C TYR A 31 0.79 -9.60 -14.87
N ASP A 32 -0.19 -10.39 -15.29
CA ASP A 32 -0.15 -11.85 -15.18
C ASP A 32 0.96 -12.44 -16.07
N HIS A 33 1.12 -11.93 -17.28
CA HIS A 33 2.23 -12.29 -18.16
C HIS A 33 3.60 -12.00 -17.51
N ALA A 34 3.78 -10.81 -16.97
CA ALA A 34 5.03 -10.43 -16.30
C ALA A 34 5.27 -11.24 -15.02
N LYS A 35 4.21 -11.54 -14.24
CA LYS A 35 4.27 -12.43 -13.08
C LYS A 35 4.78 -13.82 -13.48
N HIS A 36 4.19 -14.44 -14.50
CA HIS A 36 4.62 -15.76 -14.97
C HIS A 36 6.08 -15.73 -15.45
N ALA A 37 6.48 -14.71 -16.20
CA ALA A 37 7.86 -14.57 -16.63
C ALA A 37 8.85 -14.48 -15.45
N LEU A 38 8.49 -13.82 -14.34
CA LEU A 38 9.30 -13.76 -13.13
C LEU A 38 9.36 -15.11 -12.42
N LEU A 39 8.23 -15.82 -12.32
CA LEU A 39 8.16 -17.15 -11.70
C LEU A 39 9.01 -18.15 -12.49
N ASP A 40 8.90 -18.16 -13.82
CA ASP A 40 9.69 -19.00 -14.74
C ASP A 40 11.20 -18.69 -14.63
N ALA A 41 11.56 -17.43 -14.37
CA ALA A 41 12.94 -17.00 -14.11
C ALA A 41 13.44 -17.36 -12.69
N GLY A 42 12.65 -18.10 -11.90
CA GLY A 42 13.01 -18.58 -10.57
C GLY A 42 12.80 -17.57 -9.44
N TYR A 43 12.05 -16.50 -9.67
CA TYR A 43 11.62 -15.63 -8.58
C TYR A 43 10.46 -16.26 -7.79
N ARG A 44 10.41 -15.98 -6.49
CA ARG A 44 9.25 -16.27 -5.64
C ARG A 44 8.44 -15.00 -5.47
N GLN A 45 7.15 -15.09 -5.59
CA GLN A 45 6.23 -14.01 -5.24
C GLN A 45 6.11 -13.92 -3.73
N ILE A 46 6.38 -12.75 -3.16
CA ILE A 46 6.32 -12.47 -1.70
C ILE A 46 5.03 -11.72 -1.36
N SER A 47 4.57 -10.88 -2.27
CA SER A 47 3.28 -10.20 -2.16
C SER A 47 2.72 -9.96 -3.55
N MET A 48 1.53 -9.43 -3.63
CA MET A 48 0.92 -9.08 -4.92
C MET A 48 1.88 -8.28 -5.84
N ARG A 49 2.82 -7.54 -5.29
CA ARG A 49 3.71 -6.67 -6.07
C ARG A 49 5.18 -7.04 -6.00
N MET A 50 5.59 -7.77 -4.98
CA MET A 50 7.00 -8.04 -4.70
C MET A 50 7.39 -9.45 -5.10
N PHE A 51 8.47 -9.54 -5.86
CA PHE A 51 9.09 -10.80 -6.26
C PHE A 51 10.55 -10.79 -5.83
N LYS A 52 11.03 -11.91 -5.31
CA LYS A 52 12.38 -12.05 -4.78
C LYS A 52 13.02 -13.33 -5.28
N ARG A 53 14.29 -13.28 -5.64
CA ARG A 53 15.05 -14.48 -5.93
C ARG A 53 15.37 -15.20 -4.62
N PRO A 54 15.33 -16.55 -4.59
CA PRO A 54 15.65 -17.33 -3.39
C PRO A 54 17.08 -17.11 -2.87
N ASP A 55 18.03 -16.84 -3.79
CA ASP A 55 19.44 -16.56 -3.50
C ASP A 55 19.72 -15.10 -3.09
N ALA A 56 18.71 -14.22 -3.15
CA ALA A 56 18.89 -12.84 -2.76
C ALA A 56 19.12 -12.72 -1.24
N GLN A 57 20.24 -12.10 -0.88
CA GLN A 57 20.51 -11.80 0.53
C GLN A 57 19.39 -10.90 1.06
N GLY A 58 18.72 -11.36 2.11
CA GLY A 58 17.72 -10.57 2.84
C GLY A 58 18.34 -9.93 4.07
N THR A 59 17.76 -8.84 4.53
CA THR A 59 18.05 -8.33 5.86
C THR A 59 17.54 -9.35 6.88
N PRO A 60 18.37 -9.84 7.81
CA PRO A 60 17.90 -10.73 8.87
C PRO A 60 16.85 -10.02 9.73
N GLY A 61 15.77 -10.70 10.03
CA GLY A 61 14.73 -10.19 10.91
C GLY A 61 13.31 -10.37 10.33
N PRO A 62 12.28 -9.98 11.08
CA PRO A 62 10.91 -10.04 10.61
C PRO A 62 10.71 -9.12 9.40
N VAL A 63 9.77 -9.50 8.53
CA VAL A 63 9.40 -8.67 7.38
C VAL A 63 8.74 -7.40 7.91
N TYR A 64 9.36 -6.25 7.61
CA TYR A 64 8.84 -4.95 8.00
C TYR A 64 7.64 -4.56 7.13
N CYS A 65 6.54 -4.20 7.78
CA CYS A 65 5.36 -3.63 7.14
C CYS A 65 5.13 -2.22 7.66
N CYS A 66 5.40 -1.21 6.85
CA CYS A 66 5.28 0.20 7.25
C CYS A 66 3.90 0.58 7.79
N GLN A 67 2.85 -0.10 7.36
CA GLN A 67 1.47 0.21 7.77
C GLN A 67 1.10 -0.46 9.10
N ASP A 68 1.82 -1.48 9.54
CA ASP A 68 1.60 -2.16 10.81
C ASP A 68 2.67 -1.83 11.85
N ASP A 69 3.93 -1.86 11.46
CA ASP A 69 5.08 -1.57 12.33
C ASP A 69 5.28 -0.08 12.60
N GLY A 70 4.73 0.74 11.72
CA GLY A 70 4.82 2.20 11.78
C GLY A 70 5.93 2.78 10.91
N MET A 71 5.67 3.96 10.37
CA MET A 71 6.62 4.73 9.56
C MET A 71 6.35 6.22 9.75
N ILE A 72 7.40 6.99 9.93
CA ILE A 72 7.34 8.45 9.89
C ILE A 72 7.93 8.92 8.57
N GLY A 73 7.11 9.54 7.75
CA GLY A 73 7.52 10.13 6.49
C GLY A 73 8.07 11.54 6.71
N LEU A 74 9.21 11.84 6.11
CA LEU A 74 9.85 13.15 6.18
C LEU A 74 9.76 13.85 4.83
N GLY A 75 9.35 15.12 4.84
CA GLY A 75 9.28 15.96 3.65
C GLY A 75 7.90 16.04 2.99
N VAL A 76 7.84 16.85 1.94
CA VAL A 76 6.61 17.13 1.18
C VAL A 76 6.05 15.87 0.52
N GLY A 77 4.78 15.60 0.73
CA GLY A 77 4.09 14.45 0.17
C GLY A 77 4.42 13.11 0.86
N ALA A 78 5.30 13.11 1.84
CA ALA A 78 5.61 11.90 2.61
C ALA A 78 4.40 11.43 3.42
N ARG A 79 4.26 10.12 3.52
CA ARG A 79 3.19 9.48 4.27
C ARG A 79 3.73 8.87 5.55
N SER A 80 2.97 9.02 6.60
CA SER A 80 3.25 8.43 7.91
C SER A 80 2.15 7.48 8.29
N TYR A 81 2.52 6.38 8.89
CA TYR A 81 1.60 5.34 9.34
C TYR A 81 1.88 5.02 10.80
N THR A 82 0.83 4.86 11.55
CA THR A 82 0.83 4.22 12.87
C THR A 82 -0.27 3.18 12.91
N ARG A 83 -0.41 2.46 14.01
CA ARG A 83 -1.52 1.51 14.17
C ARG A 83 -2.89 2.16 14.10
N GLY A 84 -3.03 3.40 14.57
CA GLY A 84 -4.29 4.09 14.66
C GLY A 84 -4.44 5.31 13.77
N VAL A 85 -3.37 5.76 13.12
CA VAL A 85 -3.39 6.99 12.32
C VAL A 85 -2.60 6.83 11.05
N HIS A 86 -3.15 7.32 9.95
CA HIS A 86 -2.46 7.53 8.71
C HIS A 86 -2.48 9.03 8.39
N TYR A 87 -1.32 9.65 8.23
CA TYR A 87 -1.26 11.08 7.93
C TYR A 87 -0.17 11.40 6.89
N SER A 88 -0.32 12.55 6.27
CA SER A 88 0.62 13.06 5.26
C SER A 88 0.64 14.58 5.28
N SER A 89 1.52 15.19 4.51
CA SER A 89 1.38 16.58 4.13
C SER A 89 0.36 16.74 3.00
N GLU A 90 0.01 17.97 2.68
CA GLU A 90 -0.76 18.32 1.48
C GLU A 90 -0.11 17.71 0.22
N TRP A 91 -0.92 17.32 -0.74
CA TRP A 91 -0.45 16.76 -2.00
C TRP A 91 -1.18 17.38 -3.20
N ALA A 92 -0.53 17.40 -4.36
CA ALA A 92 -1.13 17.83 -5.60
C ALA A 92 -0.72 16.93 -6.77
N VAL A 93 -1.52 16.99 -7.84
CA VAL A 93 -1.22 16.37 -9.13
C VAL A 93 -1.01 17.48 -10.15
N GLY A 94 0.16 17.49 -10.78
CA GLY A 94 0.53 18.52 -11.74
C GLY A 94 1.62 19.45 -11.21
N ALA A 95 2.52 19.84 -12.13
CA ALA A 95 3.77 20.52 -11.79
C ALA A 95 3.58 21.87 -11.06
N ARG A 96 2.52 22.60 -11.37
CA ARG A 96 2.26 23.89 -10.73
C ARG A 96 1.86 23.69 -9.26
N GLY A 97 0.84 22.86 -9.01
CA GLY A 97 0.37 22.60 -7.64
C GLY A 97 1.46 21.98 -6.76
N VAL A 98 2.30 21.11 -7.32
CA VAL A 98 3.45 20.55 -6.59
C VAL A 98 4.44 21.64 -6.20
N ARG A 99 4.78 22.56 -7.10
CA ARG A 99 5.66 23.70 -6.79
C ARG A 99 5.08 24.59 -5.71
N ASP A 100 3.80 24.96 -5.84
CA ASP A 100 3.12 25.80 -4.86
C ASP A 100 3.12 25.18 -3.45
N ILE A 101 3.02 23.84 -3.34
CA ILE A 101 3.12 23.12 -2.06
C ILE A 101 4.55 23.15 -1.54
N ILE A 102 5.55 22.92 -2.39
CA ILE A 102 6.96 22.97 -2.00
C ILE A 102 7.32 24.36 -1.48
N ASP A 103 6.90 25.42 -2.17
CA ASP A 103 7.17 26.80 -1.79
C ASP A 103 6.55 27.13 -0.42
N ARG A 104 5.32 26.67 -0.15
CA ARG A 104 4.69 26.82 1.17
C ARG A 104 5.40 25.99 2.23
N TRP A 105 5.86 24.80 1.89
CA TRP A 105 6.54 23.90 2.82
C TRP A 105 7.86 24.51 3.31
N ILE A 106 8.70 25.03 2.40
CA ILE A 106 10.01 25.57 2.77
C ILE A 106 9.94 26.90 3.54
N THR A 107 8.80 27.58 3.48
CA THR A 107 8.52 28.81 4.23
C THR A 107 7.72 28.59 5.51
N LYS A 108 7.31 27.35 5.78
CA LYS A 108 6.51 26.97 6.96
C LYS A 108 7.36 27.09 8.23
N PRO A 109 6.87 27.76 9.28
CA PRO A 109 7.60 27.85 10.54
C PRO A 109 7.66 26.49 11.25
N ASP A 110 8.72 26.25 12.02
CA ASP A 110 9.00 24.94 12.65
C ASP A 110 7.84 24.47 13.55
N GLU A 111 7.21 25.38 14.27
CA GLU A 111 6.09 25.06 15.17
C GLU A 111 4.87 24.46 14.44
N ALA A 112 4.70 24.82 13.17
CA ALA A 112 3.59 24.31 12.36
C ALA A 112 3.80 22.84 11.91
N PHE A 113 4.99 22.27 12.07
CA PHE A 113 5.23 20.85 11.84
C PHE A 113 4.83 19.95 13.02
N GLY A 114 4.49 20.55 14.17
CA GLY A 114 3.96 19.81 15.33
C GLY A 114 2.55 19.23 15.16
N VAL A 115 1.86 19.57 14.08
CA VAL A 115 0.47 19.15 13.83
C VAL A 115 0.37 18.44 12.47
N ALA A 116 -0.30 17.29 12.43
CA ALA A 116 -0.68 16.62 11.20
C ALA A 116 -1.95 17.27 10.62
N GLU A 117 -1.83 17.95 9.49
CA GLU A 117 -2.95 18.68 8.88
C GLU A 117 -3.84 17.80 8.01
N TYR A 118 -3.26 16.75 7.42
CA TYR A 118 -3.95 15.80 6.54
C TYR A 118 -3.79 14.41 7.11
N GLY A 119 -4.85 13.85 7.62
CA GLY A 119 -4.77 12.53 8.24
C GLY A 119 -6.12 11.87 8.38
N TYR A 120 -6.05 10.60 8.68
CA TYR A 120 -7.20 9.76 8.95
C TYR A 120 -6.93 8.94 10.22
N VAL A 121 -7.82 9.02 11.17
CA VAL A 121 -7.82 8.19 12.38
C VAL A 121 -8.56 6.90 12.03
N LEU A 122 -7.87 5.78 12.17
CA LEU A 122 -8.46 4.47 11.92
C LEU A 122 -9.24 4.04 13.18
N ASP A 123 -10.52 3.85 13.02
CA ASP A 123 -11.34 3.17 14.03
C ASP A 123 -11.02 1.66 14.07
N ALA A 124 -11.72 0.94 14.93
CA ALA A 124 -11.48 -0.49 15.12
C ALA A 124 -11.77 -1.32 13.85
N ASP A 125 -12.81 -0.94 13.09
CA ASP A 125 -13.18 -1.61 11.84
C ASP A 125 -12.13 -1.38 10.75
N GLU A 126 -11.70 -0.13 10.59
CA GLU A 126 -10.64 0.23 9.64
C GLU A 126 -9.29 -0.45 9.97
N GLN A 127 -8.97 -0.62 11.24
CA GLN A 127 -7.77 -1.35 11.64
C GLN A 127 -7.86 -2.84 11.26
N ARG A 128 -9.02 -3.47 11.45
CA ARG A 128 -9.28 -4.86 11.02
C ARG A 128 -9.20 -4.99 9.51
N ARG A 129 -9.85 -4.10 8.75
CA ARG A 129 -9.81 -4.06 7.28
C ARG A 129 -8.39 -3.94 6.76
N ARG A 130 -7.61 -3.03 7.33
CA ARG A 130 -6.21 -2.84 6.94
C ARG A 130 -5.39 -4.10 7.17
N TRP A 131 -5.53 -4.72 8.35
CA TRP A 131 -4.85 -5.97 8.65
C TRP A 131 -5.22 -7.09 7.66
N LEU A 132 -6.50 -7.27 7.44
CA LEU A 132 -7.02 -8.28 6.52
C LEU A 132 -6.47 -8.07 5.10
N ILE A 133 -6.59 -6.86 4.56
CA ILE A 133 -6.13 -6.56 3.19
C ILE A 133 -4.62 -6.81 3.05
N LEU A 134 -3.82 -6.37 4.00
CA LEU A 134 -2.36 -6.57 3.95
C LEU A 134 -2.01 -8.06 4.01
N SER A 135 -2.69 -8.82 4.85
CA SER A 135 -2.48 -10.27 4.96
C SER A 135 -2.86 -11.00 3.66
N LEU A 136 -4.00 -10.67 3.07
CA LEU A 136 -4.45 -11.29 1.80
C LEU A 136 -3.55 -10.92 0.60
N LEU A 137 -2.80 -9.82 0.69
CA LEU A 137 -1.85 -9.40 -0.35
C LEU A 137 -0.43 -9.95 -0.15
N SER A 138 -0.18 -10.71 0.93
CA SER A 138 1.09 -11.36 1.25
C SER A 138 1.04 -12.85 0.96
N ASP A 139 2.18 -13.47 0.64
CA ASP A 139 2.29 -14.91 0.46
C ASP A 139 2.17 -15.70 1.77
N ASP A 140 2.44 -15.07 2.91
CA ASP A 140 2.20 -15.65 4.23
C ASP A 140 0.70 -15.82 4.53
N GLY A 141 -0.15 -15.05 3.86
CA GLY A 141 -1.59 -15.11 4.00
C GLY A 141 -2.09 -14.57 5.35
N LEU A 142 -3.29 -14.99 5.73
CA LEU A 142 -3.98 -14.54 6.92
C LEU A 142 -3.74 -15.48 8.10
N ASP A 143 -2.98 -15.03 9.09
CA ASP A 143 -2.81 -15.74 10.37
C ASP A 143 -4.04 -15.51 11.27
N LEU A 144 -4.89 -16.53 11.38
CA LEU A 144 -6.11 -16.49 12.19
C LEU A 144 -5.83 -16.35 13.69
N GLY A 145 -4.71 -16.92 14.15
CA GLY A 145 -4.29 -16.84 15.55
C GLY A 145 -3.86 -15.43 15.91
N ALA A 146 -3.01 -14.82 15.09
CA ALA A 146 -2.57 -13.43 15.25
C ALA A 146 -3.75 -12.45 15.15
N TYR A 147 -4.68 -12.68 14.21
CA TYR A 147 -5.88 -11.85 14.10
C TYR A 147 -6.72 -11.90 15.38
N ARG A 148 -7.02 -13.12 15.86
CA ARG A 148 -7.80 -13.30 17.11
C ARG A 148 -7.11 -12.69 18.32
N ALA A 149 -5.80 -12.84 18.44
CA ALA A 149 -5.03 -12.26 19.54
C ALA A 149 -5.07 -10.73 19.53
N ARG A 150 -5.14 -10.12 18.34
CA ARG A 150 -5.14 -8.66 18.18
C ARG A 150 -6.53 -8.03 18.33
N PHE A 151 -7.57 -8.66 17.78
CA PHE A 151 -8.89 -8.07 17.64
C PHE A 151 -9.97 -8.72 18.51
N ALA A 152 -9.65 -9.84 19.19
CA ALA A 152 -10.57 -10.64 20.00
C ALA A 152 -11.83 -11.14 19.23
N SER A 153 -11.70 -11.26 17.89
CA SER A 153 -12.74 -11.73 16.96
C SER A 153 -12.07 -12.60 15.90
N THR A 154 -12.86 -13.15 14.98
CA THR A 154 -12.34 -13.86 13.82
C THR A 154 -12.59 -13.07 12.54
N PRO A 155 -11.75 -13.25 11.48
CA PRO A 155 -11.95 -12.55 10.21
C PRO A 155 -13.32 -12.79 9.59
N THR A 156 -13.88 -13.99 9.74
CA THR A 156 -15.21 -14.36 9.19
C THR A 156 -16.36 -13.77 9.99
N GLU A 157 -16.18 -13.53 11.29
CA GLU A 157 -17.16 -12.78 12.10
C GLU A 157 -17.18 -11.31 11.71
N ASP A 158 -16.01 -10.70 11.51
CA ASP A 158 -15.89 -9.29 11.17
C ASP A 158 -16.22 -9.02 9.69
N PHE A 159 -15.91 -9.97 8.80
CA PHE A 159 -16.09 -9.87 7.34
C PHE A 159 -16.71 -11.15 6.76
N PRO A 160 -18.03 -11.33 6.89
CA PRO A 160 -18.73 -12.56 6.41
C PRO A 160 -18.53 -12.85 4.92
N GLN A 161 -18.30 -11.81 4.10
CA GLN A 161 -18.02 -11.93 2.67
C GLN A 161 -16.74 -12.71 2.34
N LEU A 162 -15.85 -12.94 3.30
CA LEU A 162 -14.68 -13.83 3.10
C LEU A 162 -15.08 -15.27 2.77
N ALA A 163 -16.30 -15.69 3.16
CA ALA A 163 -16.81 -17.01 2.80
C ALA A 163 -16.95 -17.18 1.27
N GLU A 164 -17.12 -16.09 0.53
CA GLU A 164 -17.22 -16.12 -0.93
C GLU A 164 -15.87 -16.40 -1.62
N LEU A 165 -14.76 -16.17 -0.90
CA LEU A 165 -13.41 -16.42 -1.41
C LEU A 165 -12.98 -17.88 -1.32
N ASN A 166 -13.74 -18.74 -0.64
CA ASN A 166 -13.41 -20.16 -0.45
C ASN A 166 -13.51 -21.01 -1.73
N GLY A 167 -13.73 -20.42 -2.87
CA GLY A 167 -13.83 -21.08 -4.18
C GLY A 167 -12.68 -20.77 -5.15
N TYR A 168 -11.64 -20.04 -4.69
CA TYR A 168 -10.51 -19.64 -5.52
C TYR A 168 -9.21 -20.25 -5.02
#